data_0640972faefc8f94a448d89c9b939ff5
#
_entry.id   0640972faefc8f94a448d89c9b939ff5
#
_cell.length_a   1.000
_cell.length_b   1.000
_cell.length_c   1.000
_cell.angle_alpha   90.00
_cell.angle_beta   90.00
_cell.angle_gamma   90.00
#
_symmetry.space_group_name_H-M   'P 1'
#
loop_
_entity.id
_entity.type
_entity.pdbx_description
1 polymer ?
#
loop_
_entity_poly.entity_id
_entity_poly.type
_entity_poly.pdbx_seq_one_letter_code
_entity_poly.pdbx_strand_id
1 'polypeptide(L)'
;MECTQAEAFEQYIRDLRVVRSISRPSFPEGKAPAAVLEEIQTNALRCNALMRQNEALLAQFVYDRDPASLTETDIQGLSAFAGRLFNYANSEDMGVAFKVHQLLLAAARSREDVPMIVRELYYTGITLHYMNVRDEGTGINLLGDAIQVYFTEAAEYM
;
A
#
# COMPACT_ATOMS: atom_id res chain seq x y z
N MET A 1 -13.98 7.71 -21.29
CA MET A 1 -13.04 6.56 -21.36
C MET A 1 -12.78 6.03 -19.97
N GLU A 2 -12.94 4.73 -19.80
CA GLU A 2 -12.66 4.11 -18.52
C GLU A 2 -11.14 3.98 -18.32
N CYS A 3 -10.71 4.27 -17.10
CA CYS A 3 -9.32 4.10 -16.69
C CYS A 3 -8.99 2.61 -16.57
N THR A 4 -7.89 2.15 -17.14
CA THR A 4 -7.41 0.79 -16.96
C THR A 4 -6.72 0.61 -15.62
N GLN A 5 -6.56 -0.64 -15.17
CA GLN A 5 -5.81 -0.95 -13.96
C GLN A 5 -4.38 -0.38 -14.02
N ALA A 6 -3.69 -0.57 -15.15
CA ALA A 6 -2.34 -0.06 -15.34
C ALA A 6 -2.27 1.47 -15.22
N GLU A 7 -3.22 2.18 -15.83
CA GLU A 7 -3.31 3.63 -15.74
C GLU A 7 -3.60 4.09 -14.31
N ALA A 8 -4.49 3.40 -13.60
CA ALA A 8 -4.83 3.71 -12.21
C ALA A 8 -3.61 3.57 -11.29
N PHE A 9 -2.83 2.51 -11.44
CA PHE A 9 -1.65 2.27 -10.61
C PHE A 9 -0.52 3.26 -10.95
N GLU A 10 -0.33 3.62 -12.22
CA GLU A 10 0.61 4.67 -12.61
C GLU A 10 0.21 6.01 -12.02
N GLN A 11 -1.06 6.36 -12.06
CA GLN A 11 -1.55 7.60 -11.46
C GLN A 11 -1.30 7.63 -9.95
N TYR A 12 -1.60 6.53 -9.26
CA TYR A 12 -1.38 6.43 -7.81
C TYR A 12 0.09 6.66 -7.46
N ILE A 13 1.01 5.99 -8.14
CA ILE A 13 2.44 6.11 -7.91
C ILE A 13 2.93 7.54 -8.20
N ARG A 14 2.46 8.14 -9.28
CA ARG A 14 2.82 9.51 -9.65
C ARG A 14 2.37 10.51 -8.59
N ASP A 15 1.11 10.38 -8.15
CA ASP A 15 0.55 11.28 -7.14
C ASP A 15 1.20 11.06 -5.77
N LEU A 16 1.54 9.82 -5.44
CA LEU A 16 2.27 9.50 -4.23
C LEU A 16 3.65 10.18 -4.20
N ARG A 17 4.36 10.19 -5.32
CA ARG A 17 5.64 10.91 -5.44
C ARG A 17 5.47 12.40 -5.18
N VAL A 18 4.42 13.00 -5.71
CA VAL A 18 4.11 14.42 -5.48
C VAL A 18 3.82 14.67 -4.01
N VAL A 19 2.99 13.84 -3.39
CA VAL A 19 2.67 13.93 -1.95
C VAL A 19 3.95 13.88 -1.11
N ARG A 20 4.85 12.98 -1.40
CA ARG A 20 6.10 12.83 -0.66
C ARG A 20 7.03 14.03 -0.83
N SER A 21 7.06 14.62 -2.02
CA SER A 21 7.89 15.81 -2.25
C SER A 21 7.34 17.05 -1.53
N ILE A 22 6.02 17.14 -1.37
CA ILE A 22 5.33 18.27 -0.72
C ILE A 22 5.33 18.12 0.81
N SER A 23 5.19 16.89 1.33
CA SER A 23 4.99 16.62 2.76
C SER A 23 6.26 16.80 3.61
N ARG A 24 7.42 17.04 2.99
CA ARG A 24 8.66 17.35 3.70
C ARG A 24 8.89 18.87 3.68
N PRO A 25 8.36 19.60 4.68
CA PRO A 25 8.58 21.04 4.72
C PRO A 25 10.07 21.32 4.95
N SER A 26 10.67 22.12 4.07
CA SER A 26 11.94 22.75 4.37
C SER A 26 11.64 24.03 5.16
N PHE A 27 12.33 24.25 6.27
CA PHE A 27 12.26 25.47 7.03
C PHE A 27 13.46 26.34 6.64
N PRO A 28 13.37 27.13 5.57
CA PRO A 28 14.46 28.01 5.21
C PRO A 28 14.64 29.10 6.27
N GLU A 29 15.87 29.38 6.61
CA GLU A 29 16.20 30.47 7.53
C GLU A 29 15.55 31.78 7.09
N GLY A 30 15.01 32.52 8.04
CA GLY A 30 14.42 33.83 7.80
C GLY A 30 12.94 33.81 7.40
N LYS A 31 12.30 32.66 7.29
CA LYS A 31 10.88 32.59 7.01
C LYS A 31 10.05 32.75 8.29
N ALA A 32 9.05 33.64 8.27
CA ALA A 32 8.20 33.86 9.44
C ALA A 32 7.41 32.58 9.79
N PRO A 33 7.27 32.26 11.11
CA PRO A 33 6.54 31.06 11.52
C PRO A 33 5.11 30.97 10.97
N ALA A 34 4.40 32.11 10.87
CA ALA A 34 3.05 32.15 10.32
C ALA A 34 3.03 31.76 8.84
N ALA A 35 4.02 32.18 8.04
CA ALA A 35 4.12 31.83 6.64
C ALA A 35 4.45 30.34 6.44
N VAL A 36 5.28 29.78 7.32
CA VAL A 36 5.59 28.34 7.31
C VAL A 36 4.35 27.51 7.64
N LEU A 37 3.58 27.92 8.63
CA LEU A 37 2.35 27.23 9.01
C LEU A 37 1.32 27.25 7.88
N GLU A 38 1.16 28.40 7.22
CA GLU A 38 0.26 28.52 6.07
C GLU A 38 0.68 27.58 4.94
N GLU A 39 1.96 27.50 4.65
CA GLU A 39 2.49 26.58 3.63
C GLU A 39 2.22 25.12 3.98
N ILE A 40 2.45 24.73 5.24
CA ILE A 40 2.15 23.37 5.71
C ILE A 40 0.68 23.04 5.53
N GLN A 41 -0.23 23.96 5.91
CA GLN A 41 -1.67 23.76 5.77
C GLN A 41 -2.08 23.65 4.31
N THR A 42 -1.55 24.50 3.44
CA THR A 42 -1.82 24.45 2.00
C THR A 42 -1.34 23.14 1.39
N ASN A 43 -0.15 22.70 1.76
CA ASN A 43 0.40 21.43 1.28
C ASN A 43 -0.41 20.23 1.77
N ALA A 44 -0.87 20.25 3.02
CA ALA A 44 -1.72 19.19 3.57
C ALA A 44 -3.03 19.06 2.79
N LEU A 45 -3.68 20.18 2.47
CA LEU A 45 -4.90 20.19 1.66
C LEU A 45 -4.66 19.65 0.25
N ARG A 46 -3.54 20.03 -0.36
CA ARG A 46 -3.16 19.55 -1.69
C ARG A 46 -2.90 18.04 -1.69
N CYS A 47 -2.17 17.54 -0.70
CA CYS A 47 -1.90 16.11 -0.54
C CYS A 47 -3.20 15.32 -0.36
N ASN A 48 -4.11 15.81 0.49
CA ASN A 48 -5.40 15.16 0.70
C ASN A 48 -6.24 15.13 -0.58
N ALA A 49 -6.25 16.20 -1.36
CA ALA A 49 -6.97 16.25 -2.63
C ALA A 49 -6.42 15.24 -3.64
N LEU A 50 -5.09 15.13 -3.74
CA LEU A 50 -4.44 14.16 -4.63
C LEU A 50 -4.76 12.72 -4.21
N MET A 51 -4.70 12.42 -2.93
CA MET A 51 -4.98 11.06 -2.44
C MET A 51 -6.46 10.69 -2.61
N ARG A 52 -7.38 11.62 -2.43
CA ARG A 52 -8.82 11.37 -2.65
C ARG A 52 -9.14 10.99 -4.10
N GLN A 53 -8.42 11.56 -5.06
CA GLN A 53 -8.62 11.20 -6.46
C GLN A 53 -8.33 9.73 -6.73
N ASN A 54 -7.47 9.12 -5.93
CA ASN A 54 -7.05 7.73 -6.08
C ASN A 54 -7.90 6.74 -5.28
N GLU A 55 -8.69 7.19 -4.28
CA GLU A 55 -9.51 6.29 -3.46
C GLU A 55 -10.50 5.47 -4.28
N ALA A 56 -11.21 6.11 -5.21
CA ALA A 56 -12.18 5.42 -6.06
C ALA A 56 -11.49 4.41 -6.99
N LEU A 57 -10.31 4.74 -7.50
CA LEU A 57 -9.53 3.84 -8.36
C LEU A 57 -9.01 2.63 -7.57
N LEU A 58 -8.50 2.86 -6.35
CA LEU A 58 -8.06 1.77 -5.48
C LEU A 58 -9.23 0.88 -5.06
N ALA A 59 -10.39 1.46 -4.78
CA ALA A 59 -11.59 0.68 -4.49
C ALA A 59 -11.96 -0.20 -5.67
N GLN A 60 -12.01 0.37 -6.88
CA GLN A 60 -12.36 -0.35 -8.10
C GLN A 60 -11.39 -1.48 -8.42
N PHE A 61 -10.08 -1.24 -8.32
CA PHE A 61 -9.08 -2.18 -8.80
C PHE A 61 -8.46 -3.05 -7.70
N VAL A 62 -8.68 -2.72 -6.44
CA VAL A 62 -8.09 -3.45 -5.30
C VAL A 62 -9.14 -3.82 -4.26
N TYR A 63 -9.75 -2.83 -3.59
CA TYR A 63 -10.51 -3.06 -2.35
C TYR A 63 -11.83 -3.79 -2.57
N ASP A 64 -12.56 -3.43 -3.62
CA ASP A 64 -13.90 -3.97 -3.92
C ASP A 64 -13.86 -5.02 -5.03
N ARG A 65 -12.68 -5.43 -5.43
CA ARG A 65 -12.52 -6.34 -6.56
C ARG A 65 -12.78 -7.78 -6.17
N ASP A 66 -13.52 -8.48 -7.03
CA ASP A 66 -13.75 -9.93 -6.88
C ASP A 66 -12.48 -10.71 -7.20
N PRO A 67 -11.89 -11.43 -6.22
CA PRO A 67 -10.67 -12.21 -6.46
C PRO A 67 -10.83 -13.26 -7.57
N ALA A 68 -12.02 -13.84 -7.70
CA ALA A 68 -12.28 -14.87 -8.71
C ALA A 68 -12.29 -14.32 -10.14
N SER A 69 -12.46 -13.01 -10.31
CA SER A 69 -12.52 -12.36 -11.63
C SER A 69 -11.16 -11.94 -12.19
N LEU A 70 -10.08 -12.11 -11.44
CA LEU A 70 -8.75 -11.66 -11.85
C LEU A 70 -8.20 -12.50 -13.01
N THR A 71 -7.76 -11.83 -14.07
CA THR A 71 -7.01 -12.45 -15.16
C THR A 71 -5.53 -12.57 -14.80
N GLU A 72 -4.77 -13.33 -15.58
CA GLU A 72 -3.30 -13.38 -15.41
C GLU A 72 -2.67 -12.01 -15.55
N THR A 73 -3.13 -11.20 -16.49
CA THR A 73 -2.66 -9.82 -16.67
C THR A 73 -2.95 -8.97 -15.44
N ASP A 74 -4.13 -9.11 -14.85
CA ASP A 74 -4.49 -8.41 -13.61
C ASP A 74 -3.55 -8.80 -12.46
N ILE A 75 -3.30 -10.09 -12.31
CA ILE A 75 -2.42 -10.61 -11.25
C ILE A 75 -1.00 -10.08 -11.40
N GLN A 76 -0.46 -10.09 -12.62
CA GLN A 76 0.86 -9.55 -12.90
C GLN A 76 0.94 -8.06 -12.59
N GLY A 77 -0.07 -7.30 -12.99
CA GLY A 77 -0.15 -5.86 -12.72
C GLY A 77 -0.24 -5.54 -11.23
N LEU A 78 -1.05 -6.31 -10.50
CA LEU A 78 -1.18 -6.16 -9.04
C LEU A 78 0.14 -6.49 -8.33
N SER A 79 0.81 -7.56 -8.71
CA SER A 79 2.11 -7.94 -8.14
C SER A 79 3.17 -6.87 -8.40
N ALA A 80 3.22 -6.33 -9.62
CA ALA A 80 4.16 -5.26 -9.99
C ALA A 80 3.87 -3.98 -9.19
N PHE A 81 2.60 -3.64 -9.00
CA PHE A 81 2.20 -2.48 -8.22
C PHE A 81 2.63 -2.61 -6.75
N ALA A 82 2.37 -3.75 -6.13
CA ALA A 82 2.82 -4.00 -4.76
C ALA A 82 4.35 -3.91 -4.64
N GLY A 83 5.09 -4.45 -5.60
CA GLY A 83 6.55 -4.37 -5.64
C GLY A 83 7.04 -2.92 -5.72
N ARG A 84 6.39 -2.09 -6.51
CA ARG A 84 6.73 -0.66 -6.61
C ARG A 84 6.48 0.06 -5.29
N LEU A 85 5.40 -0.27 -4.58
CA LEU A 85 5.11 0.32 -3.27
C LEU A 85 6.20 -0.03 -2.24
N PHE A 86 6.74 -1.24 -2.27
CA PHE A 86 7.86 -1.63 -1.41
C PHE A 86 9.10 -0.76 -1.61
N ASN A 87 9.35 -0.28 -2.82
CA ASN A 87 10.52 0.55 -3.12
C ASN A 87 10.52 1.89 -2.39
N TYR A 88 9.37 2.35 -1.90
CA TYR A 88 9.28 3.60 -1.15
C TYR A 88 9.58 3.43 0.34
N ALA A 89 9.57 2.22 0.85
CA ALA A 89 9.89 1.87 2.25
C ALA A 89 9.17 2.76 3.28
N ASN A 90 7.95 3.19 2.99
CA ASN A 90 7.15 4.05 3.87
C ASN A 90 5.97 3.24 4.42
N SER A 91 5.83 3.23 5.74
CA SER A 91 4.79 2.46 6.42
C SER A 91 3.36 2.84 6.03
N GLU A 92 3.12 4.09 5.63
CA GLU A 92 1.80 4.55 5.20
C GLU A 92 1.37 3.88 3.89
N ASP A 93 2.31 3.65 2.98
CA ASP A 93 2.04 3.03 1.69
C ASP A 93 1.89 1.52 1.79
N MET A 94 2.46 0.93 2.82
CA MET A 94 2.37 -0.51 3.04
C MET A 94 0.93 -0.97 3.29
N GLY A 95 0.05 -0.09 3.77
CA GLY A 95 -1.38 -0.40 3.90
C GLY A 95 -2.02 -0.76 2.56
N VAL A 96 -1.67 -0.05 1.49
CA VAL A 96 -2.15 -0.34 0.13
C VAL A 96 -1.51 -1.64 -0.38
N ALA A 97 -0.21 -1.82 -0.20
CA ALA A 97 0.48 -3.05 -0.58
C ALA A 97 -0.11 -4.27 0.13
N PHE A 98 -0.44 -4.14 1.42
CA PHE A 98 -1.10 -5.19 2.18
C PHE A 98 -2.44 -5.58 1.55
N LYS A 99 -3.27 -4.62 1.18
CA LYS A 99 -4.55 -4.87 0.51
C LYS A 99 -4.38 -5.55 -0.84
N VAL A 100 -3.36 -5.17 -1.60
CA VAL A 100 -3.04 -5.81 -2.87
C VAL A 100 -2.68 -7.29 -2.65
N HIS A 101 -1.83 -7.58 -1.68
CA HIS A 101 -1.44 -8.96 -1.36
C HIS A 101 -2.61 -9.78 -0.80
N GLN A 102 -3.50 -9.18 -0.02
CA GLN A 102 -4.73 -9.87 0.41
C GLN A 102 -5.60 -10.26 -0.78
N LEU A 103 -5.75 -9.38 -1.76
CA LEU A 103 -6.51 -9.68 -2.99
C LEU A 103 -5.84 -10.82 -3.77
N LEU A 104 -4.52 -10.77 -3.93
CA LEU A 104 -3.77 -11.82 -4.62
C LEU A 104 -3.85 -13.16 -3.87
N LEU A 105 -3.80 -13.14 -2.55
CA LEU A 105 -3.96 -14.34 -1.73
C LEU A 105 -5.35 -14.95 -1.93
N ALA A 106 -6.39 -14.14 -1.92
CA ALA A 106 -7.75 -14.61 -2.15
C ALA A 106 -7.90 -15.20 -3.57
N ALA A 107 -7.27 -14.58 -4.57
CA ALA A 107 -7.24 -15.11 -5.95
C ALA A 107 -6.51 -16.45 -6.01
N ALA A 108 -5.38 -16.57 -5.32
CA ALA A 108 -4.62 -17.82 -5.25
C ALA A 108 -5.44 -18.95 -4.62
N ARG A 109 -6.15 -18.66 -3.53
CA ARG A 109 -7.04 -19.64 -2.85
C ARG A 109 -8.19 -20.06 -3.78
N SER A 110 -8.78 -19.11 -4.50
CA SER A 110 -9.86 -19.38 -5.44
C SER A 110 -9.41 -20.31 -6.57
N ARG A 111 -8.14 -20.24 -6.97
CA ARG A 111 -7.55 -21.07 -8.04
C ARG A 111 -6.91 -22.35 -7.51
N GLU A 112 -6.86 -22.54 -6.21
CA GLU A 112 -6.14 -23.64 -5.55
C GLU A 112 -4.67 -23.73 -6.02
N ASP A 113 -4.07 -22.56 -6.29
CA ASP A 113 -2.68 -22.44 -6.73
C ASP A 113 -1.77 -22.40 -5.51
N VAL A 114 -1.27 -23.55 -5.08
CA VAL A 114 -0.47 -23.68 -3.85
C VAL A 114 0.80 -22.83 -3.88
N PRO A 115 1.62 -22.85 -4.95
CA PRO A 115 2.79 -21.97 -4.97
C PRO A 115 2.46 -20.49 -4.82
N MET A 116 1.38 -20.03 -5.42
CA MET A 116 0.92 -18.65 -5.29
C MET A 116 0.39 -18.37 -3.89
N ILE A 117 -0.35 -19.30 -3.28
CA ILE A 117 -0.83 -19.17 -1.89
C ILE A 117 0.36 -18.94 -0.94
N VAL A 118 1.38 -19.78 -1.02
CA VAL A 118 2.57 -19.68 -0.16
C VAL A 118 3.27 -18.33 -0.36
N ARG A 119 3.46 -17.93 -1.61
CA ARG A 119 4.11 -16.65 -1.93
C ARG A 119 3.33 -15.47 -1.35
N GLU A 120 2.02 -15.45 -1.52
CA GLU A 120 1.20 -14.32 -1.08
C GLU A 120 1.01 -14.31 0.45
N LEU A 121 0.97 -15.46 1.10
CA LEU A 121 1.02 -15.52 2.57
C LEU A 121 2.29 -14.89 3.11
N TYR A 122 3.44 -15.21 2.49
CA TYR A 122 4.72 -14.64 2.86
C TYR A 122 4.74 -13.12 2.67
N TYR A 123 4.36 -12.64 1.49
CA TYR A 123 4.35 -11.21 1.21
C TYR A 123 3.35 -10.44 2.06
N THR A 124 2.21 -11.03 2.37
CA THR A 124 1.22 -10.41 3.26
C THR A 124 1.82 -10.21 4.66
N GLY A 125 2.48 -11.23 5.18
CA GLY A 125 3.17 -11.15 6.47
C GLY A 125 4.30 -10.13 6.46
N ILE A 126 5.13 -10.13 5.42
CA ILE A 126 6.23 -9.17 5.25
C ILE A 126 5.69 -7.73 5.19
N THR A 127 4.59 -7.51 4.47
CA THR A 127 3.99 -6.18 4.35
C THR A 127 3.54 -5.66 5.72
N LEU A 128 2.92 -6.51 6.53
CA LEU A 128 2.56 -6.16 7.90
C LEU A 128 3.79 -5.82 8.75
N HIS A 129 4.88 -6.56 8.58
CA HIS A 129 6.13 -6.28 9.28
C HIS A 129 6.65 -4.89 8.93
N TYR A 130 6.62 -4.50 7.66
CA TYR A 130 7.07 -3.18 7.20
C TYR A 130 6.13 -2.05 7.60
N MET A 131 4.87 -2.32 7.90
CA MET A 131 3.95 -1.30 8.44
C MET A 131 4.41 -0.79 9.81
N ASN A 132 5.08 -1.63 10.56
CA ASN A 132 5.81 -1.26 11.77
C ASN A 132 4.98 -0.44 12.79
N VAL A 133 3.75 -0.88 13.03
CA VAL A 133 2.88 -0.25 14.02
C VAL A 133 3.33 -0.68 15.42
N ARG A 134 3.95 0.23 16.15
CA ARG A 134 4.51 -0.06 17.49
C ARG A 134 3.71 0.61 18.59
N ASP A 135 3.65 -0.06 19.73
CA ASP A 135 3.16 0.54 20.95
C ASP A 135 4.14 1.60 21.44
N GLU A 136 3.67 2.81 21.71
CA GLU A 136 4.51 3.95 22.10
C GLU A 136 5.24 3.72 23.43
N GLY A 137 4.62 2.96 24.35
CA GLY A 137 5.19 2.72 25.67
C GLY A 137 6.24 1.61 25.71
N THR A 138 6.04 0.53 24.96
CA THR A 138 6.87 -0.68 25.01
C THR A 138 7.74 -0.90 23.79
N GLY A 139 7.44 -0.24 22.67
CA GLY A 139 8.11 -0.47 21.38
C GLY A 139 7.75 -1.79 20.73
N ILE A 140 6.78 -2.55 21.25
CA ILE A 140 6.35 -3.82 20.70
C ILE A 140 5.54 -3.58 19.42
N ASN A 141 5.82 -4.36 18.36
CA ASN A 141 5.05 -4.35 17.15
C ASN A 141 3.65 -4.94 17.40
N LEU A 142 2.63 -4.09 17.31
CA LEU A 142 1.23 -4.49 17.57
C LEU A 142 0.69 -5.48 16.53
N LEU A 143 1.36 -5.64 15.39
CA LEU A 143 0.97 -6.55 14.31
C LEU A 143 1.68 -7.91 14.40
N GLY A 144 2.51 -8.13 15.43
CA GLY A 144 3.31 -9.34 15.57
C GLY A 144 2.51 -10.63 15.48
N ASP A 145 1.37 -10.71 16.16
CA ASP A 145 0.52 -11.90 16.13
C ASP A 145 -0.08 -12.14 14.74
N ALA A 146 -0.53 -11.09 14.08
CA ALA A 146 -1.05 -11.19 12.71
C ALA A 146 0.03 -11.66 11.73
N ILE A 147 1.25 -11.14 11.86
CA ILE A 147 2.40 -11.55 11.05
C ILE A 147 2.65 -13.06 11.22
N GLN A 148 2.64 -13.55 12.45
CA GLN A 148 2.86 -14.97 12.75
C GLN A 148 1.79 -15.87 12.13
N VAL A 149 0.54 -15.43 12.10
CA VAL A 149 -0.54 -16.19 11.46
C VAL A 149 -0.22 -16.47 10.00
N TYR A 150 0.22 -15.47 9.24
CA TYR A 150 0.54 -15.64 7.83
C TYR A 150 1.74 -16.54 7.62
N PHE A 151 2.81 -16.37 8.39
CA PHE A 151 4.01 -17.19 8.27
C PHE A 151 3.77 -18.64 8.69
N THR A 152 2.99 -18.87 9.74
CA THR A 152 2.63 -20.20 10.20
C THR A 152 1.83 -20.94 9.14
N GLU A 153 0.83 -20.30 8.55
CA GLU A 153 0.05 -20.90 7.47
C GLU A 153 0.92 -21.22 6.25
N ALA A 154 1.83 -20.30 5.86
CA ALA A 154 2.75 -20.56 4.76
C ALA A 154 3.62 -21.82 5.03
N ALA A 155 4.12 -21.97 6.25
CA ALA A 155 4.92 -23.12 6.64
C ALA A 155 4.15 -24.45 6.55
N GLU A 156 2.84 -24.44 6.77
CA GLU A 156 1.99 -25.63 6.68
C GLU A 156 1.94 -26.24 5.27
N TYR A 157 2.22 -25.44 4.24
CA TYR A 157 2.27 -25.91 2.85
C TYR A 157 3.64 -26.47 2.45
N MET A 158 4.63 -26.29 3.29
CA MET A 158 6.03 -26.69 2.99
C MET A 158 6.39 -28.06 3.64
#